data_10255a8c978f455d5c47197924305eda
#
_entry.id   10255a8c978f455d5c47197924305eda
#
_cell.length_a   1.000
_cell.length_b   1.000
_cell.length_c   1.000
_cell.angle_alpha   90.00
_cell.angle_beta   90.00
_cell.angle_gamma   90.00
#
_symmetry.space_group_name_H-M   'P 1'
#
loop_
_entity.id
_entity.type
_entity.pdbx_description
1 polymer ?
#
loop_
_entity_poly.entity_id
_entity_poly.type
_entity_poly.pdbx_seq_one_letter_code
_entity_poly.pdbx_strand_id
1 'polypeptide(L)'
;PILANNEVANLYQEFARGTFAMYISGPWNLGEFKRRLPEELQDKWGTAPLPGPDSGAPGVSLAGGASLVVFAGSKHQQKAWELVEYLSAPEQQQKFFELTGDLPAHRAVWADPRLSGDERTQAFATQLERVVATPKIPEWEQIANRVWVAAEQAVRGSHTAAEALAALDKDVDRMLVKRRWLREKGQLGGQGVKR
;
A
#
# COMPACT_ATOMS: atom_id res chain seq x y z
N PRO A 1 16.10 10.77 12.72
CA PRO A 1 16.45 11.00 11.33
C PRO A 1 15.37 10.41 10.42
N ILE A 2 15.13 11.04 9.28
CA ILE A 2 14.28 10.50 8.21
C ILE A 2 15.24 9.91 7.18
N LEU A 3 15.07 8.61 6.89
CA LEU A 3 15.91 7.89 5.94
C LEU A 3 15.09 7.54 4.70
N ALA A 4 15.67 7.74 3.53
CA ALA A 4 15.09 7.26 2.29
C ALA A 4 15.36 5.75 2.10
N ASN A 5 14.50 5.05 1.36
CA ASN A 5 14.64 3.60 1.15
C ASN A 5 16.00 3.17 0.57
N ASN A 6 16.62 4.02 -0.25
CA ASN A 6 17.94 3.75 -0.83
C ASN A 6 19.11 3.92 0.15
N GLU A 7 18.86 4.48 1.33
CA GLU A 7 19.85 4.66 2.41
C GLU A 7 19.83 3.48 3.39
N VAL A 8 18.86 2.58 3.27
CA VAL A 8 18.68 1.43 4.16
C VAL A 8 19.00 0.15 3.40
N ALA A 9 20.20 -0.37 3.61
CA ALA A 9 20.67 -1.58 2.92
C ALA A 9 19.92 -2.85 3.37
N ASN A 10 19.59 -2.94 4.66
CA ASN A 10 18.80 -4.05 5.22
C ASN A 10 17.84 -3.52 6.28
N LEU A 11 16.57 -3.42 5.91
CA LEU A 11 15.50 -2.87 6.73
C LEU A 11 15.47 -3.50 8.14
N TYR A 12 15.50 -4.82 8.21
CA TYR A 12 15.28 -5.56 9.45
C TYR A 12 16.47 -5.42 10.41
N GLN A 13 17.68 -5.41 9.88
CA GLN A 13 18.89 -5.20 10.68
C GLN A 13 18.97 -3.76 11.19
N GLU A 14 18.65 -2.78 10.36
CA GLU A 14 18.68 -1.37 10.76
C GLU A 14 17.58 -1.05 11.79
N PHE A 15 16.40 -1.66 11.63
CA PHE A 15 15.34 -1.57 12.62
C PHE A 15 15.78 -2.21 13.96
N ALA A 16 16.37 -3.41 13.91
CA ALA A 16 16.87 -4.10 15.09
C ALA A 16 17.98 -3.32 15.84
N ARG A 17 18.80 -2.56 15.10
CA ARG A 17 19.83 -1.66 15.65
C ARG A 17 19.28 -0.35 16.23
N GLY A 18 18.00 -0.06 16.00
CA GLY A 18 17.38 1.20 16.40
C GLY A 18 17.77 2.40 15.53
N THR A 19 18.24 2.18 14.32
CA THR A 19 18.58 3.25 13.37
C THR A 19 17.35 4.13 13.07
N PHE A 20 16.17 3.52 13.05
CA PHE A 20 14.88 4.21 13.00
C PHE A 20 13.86 3.47 13.89
N ALA A 21 12.93 4.22 14.45
CA ALA A 21 11.93 3.69 15.39
C ALA A 21 10.59 3.34 14.70
N MET A 22 10.31 3.91 13.53
CA MET A 22 9.06 3.72 12.79
C MET A 22 9.33 3.52 11.32
N TYR A 23 8.48 2.70 10.71
CA TYR A 23 8.55 2.37 9.29
C TYR A 23 7.14 2.27 8.71
N ILE A 24 6.88 3.03 7.66
CA ILE A 24 5.59 2.98 6.96
C ILE A 24 5.64 1.88 5.92
N SER A 25 4.79 0.86 6.07
CA SER A 25 4.75 -0.28 5.18
C SER A 25 3.39 -0.97 5.18
N GLY A 26 3.36 -2.23 4.76
CA GLY A 26 2.17 -3.06 4.67
C GLY A 26 2.29 -4.40 5.40
N PRO A 27 1.20 -5.19 5.40
CA PRO A 27 1.10 -6.42 6.19
C PRO A 27 2.11 -7.50 5.80
N TRP A 28 2.65 -7.50 4.59
CA TRP A 28 3.72 -8.42 4.16
C TRP A 28 4.95 -8.42 5.08
N ASN A 29 5.16 -7.34 5.82
CA ASN A 29 6.25 -7.27 6.79
C ASN A 29 5.99 -8.05 8.09
N LEU A 30 4.77 -8.41 8.42
CA LEU A 30 4.47 -9.18 9.64
C LEU A 30 5.25 -10.51 9.68
N GLY A 31 5.18 -11.28 8.59
CA GLY A 31 5.92 -12.52 8.45
C GLY A 31 7.45 -12.31 8.41
N GLU A 32 7.90 -11.24 7.74
CA GLU A 32 9.32 -10.93 7.63
C GLU A 32 9.92 -10.52 8.99
N PHE A 33 9.25 -9.68 9.76
CA PHE A 33 9.70 -9.33 11.10
C PHE A 33 9.75 -10.54 12.04
N LYS A 34 8.75 -11.43 11.98
CA LYS A 34 8.75 -12.68 12.75
C LYS A 34 9.94 -13.58 12.40
N ARG A 35 10.37 -13.61 11.14
CA ARG A 35 11.49 -14.46 10.68
C ARG A 35 12.86 -13.84 10.86
N ARG A 36 12.97 -12.50 10.78
CA ARG A 36 14.25 -11.81 10.61
C ARG A 36 14.72 -11.01 11.82
N LEU A 37 13.81 -10.62 12.72
CA LEU A 37 14.23 -9.97 13.94
C LEU A 37 14.80 -10.98 14.94
N PRO A 38 15.83 -10.59 15.71
CA PRO A 38 16.33 -11.38 16.82
C PRO A 38 15.23 -11.74 17.83
N GLU A 39 15.39 -12.86 18.51
CA GLU A 39 14.38 -13.38 19.44
C GLU A 39 14.05 -12.38 20.56
N GLU A 40 15.04 -11.69 21.08
CA GLU A 40 14.91 -10.67 22.13
C GLU A 40 14.14 -9.42 21.71
N LEU A 41 13.86 -9.26 20.40
CA LEU A 41 13.07 -8.16 19.85
C LEU A 41 11.68 -8.56 19.38
N GLN A 42 11.32 -9.84 19.45
CA GLN A 42 10.05 -10.33 18.93
C GLN A 42 8.82 -9.75 19.66
N ASP A 43 8.96 -9.38 20.91
CA ASP A 43 7.96 -8.73 21.75
C ASP A 43 8.11 -7.19 21.85
N LYS A 44 9.13 -6.62 21.19
CA LYS A 44 9.49 -5.19 21.28
C LYS A 44 8.99 -4.33 20.13
N TRP A 45 8.25 -4.88 19.21
CA TRP A 45 7.70 -4.16 18.06
C TRP A 45 6.18 -4.36 17.94
N GLY A 46 5.52 -3.41 17.34
CA GLY A 46 4.09 -3.46 17.10
C GLY A 46 3.73 -2.78 15.79
N THR A 47 2.45 -2.70 15.52
CA THR A 47 1.88 -2.01 14.36
C THR A 47 0.85 -0.99 14.83
N ALA A 48 0.66 0.05 14.06
CA ALA A 48 -0.36 1.05 14.29
C ALA A 48 -0.97 1.50 12.95
N PRO A 49 -2.24 1.89 12.91
CA PRO A 49 -2.80 2.59 11.77
C PRO A 49 -2.03 3.89 11.51
N LEU A 50 -2.04 4.36 10.26
CA LEU A 50 -1.47 5.67 9.94
C LEU A 50 -2.17 6.75 10.76
N PRO A 51 -1.42 7.70 11.34
CA PRO A 51 -2.02 8.81 12.06
C PRO A 51 -2.78 9.72 11.09
N GLY A 52 -3.91 10.26 11.54
CA GLY A 52 -4.62 11.32 10.83
C GLY A 52 -3.98 12.69 11.06
N PRO A 53 -4.41 13.71 10.32
CA PRO A 53 -3.95 15.08 10.52
C PRO A 53 -4.33 15.63 11.89
N ASP A 54 -5.43 15.12 12.47
CA ASP A 54 -5.93 15.52 13.78
C ASP A 54 -5.75 14.40 14.79
N SER A 55 -5.45 14.73 16.04
CA SER A 55 -5.31 13.76 17.13
C SER A 55 -6.66 13.10 17.43
N GLY A 56 -6.84 11.85 17.03
CA GLY A 56 -8.00 11.05 17.45
C GLY A 56 -8.62 10.13 16.41
N ALA A 57 -8.28 10.28 15.13
CA ALA A 57 -8.74 9.35 14.11
C ALA A 57 -7.56 8.81 13.28
N PRO A 58 -7.58 7.53 12.87
CA PRO A 58 -6.61 7.01 11.93
C PRO A 58 -6.62 7.80 10.61
N GLY A 59 -5.46 7.97 10.01
CA GLY A 59 -5.33 8.51 8.67
C GLY A 59 -5.90 7.60 7.60
N VAL A 60 -5.86 8.08 6.37
CA VAL A 60 -6.29 7.32 5.20
C VAL A 60 -5.08 6.64 4.57
N SER A 61 -5.23 5.39 4.15
CA SER A 61 -4.22 4.67 3.40
C SER A 61 -4.75 4.11 2.07
N LEU A 62 -3.90 3.39 1.36
CA LEU A 62 -4.26 2.63 0.19
C LEU A 62 -4.38 1.15 0.59
N ALA A 63 -5.50 0.49 0.26
CA ALA A 63 -5.55 -0.96 0.24
C ALA A 63 -4.83 -1.45 -1.03
N GLY A 64 -3.56 -1.82 -0.85
CA GLY A 64 -2.75 -2.44 -1.88
C GLY A 64 -3.02 -3.94 -1.99
N GLY A 65 -2.07 -4.66 -2.55
CA GLY A 65 -2.10 -6.11 -2.70
C GLY A 65 -1.83 -6.55 -4.13
N ALA A 66 -2.11 -7.82 -4.42
CA ALA A 66 -1.98 -8.40 -5.75
C ALA A 66 -3.34 -8.87 -6.26
N SER A 67 -3.54 -8.78 -7.56
CA SER A 67 -4.74 -9.26 -8.23
C SER A 67 -4.41 -10.43 -9.14
N LEU A 68 -5.22 -11.48 -9.09
CA LEU A 68 -5.18 -12.56 -10.07
C LEU A 68 -5.95 -12.13 -11.31
N VAL A 69 -5.35 -12.32 -12.49
CA VAL A 69 -5.97 -11.97 -13.77
C VAL A 69 -5.94 -13.14 -14.74
N VAL A 70 -6.96 -13.24 -15.58
CA VAL A 70 -7.00 -14.19 -16.70
C VAL A 70 -6.85 -13.40 -17.98
N PHE A 71 -5.83 -13.73 -18.78
CA PHE A 71 -5.59 -13.05 -20.05
C PHE A 71 -6.70 -13.34 -21.06
N ALA A 72 -7.20 -12.31 -21.74
CA ALA A 72 -8.25 -12.43 -22.74
C ALA A 72 -7.84 -13.36 -23.92
N GLY A 73 -6.55 -13.42 -24.26
CA GLY A 73 -6.01 -14.31 -25.30
C GLY A 73 -5.73 -15.76 -24.85
N SER A 74 -5.98 -16.11 -23.59
CA SER A 74 -5.75 -17.48 -23.10
C SER A 74 -6.69 -18.46 -23.77
N LYS A 75 -6.16 -19.61 -24.23
CA LYS A 75 -6.96 -20.73 -24.74
C LYS A 75 -7.60 -21.57 -23.60
N HIS A 76 -7.25 -21.30 -22.36
CA HIS A 76 -7.68 -22.05 -21.18
C HIS A 76 -8.35 -21.12 -20.14
N GLN A 77 -9.12 -20.13 -20.58
CA GLN A 77 -9.73 -19.13 -19.68
C GLN A 77 -10.57 -19.77 -18.57
N GLN A 78 -11.38 -20.78 -18.92
CA GLN A 78 -12.21 -21.47 -17.92
C GLN A 78 -11.36 -22.13 -16.82
N LYS A 79 -10.30 -22.85 -17.21
CA LYS A 79 -9.40 -23.49 -16.24
C LYS A 79 -8.61 -22.48 -15.41
N ALA A 80 -8.21 -21.38 -16.01
CA ALA A 80 -7.57 -20.29 -15.29
C ALA A 80 -8.52 -19.64 -14.28
N TRP A 81 -9.81 -19.50 -14.64
CA TRP A 81 -10.81 -18.98 -13.73
C TRP A 81 -11.10 -19.94 -12.57
N GLU A 82 -11.24 -21.23 -12.83
CA GLU A 82 -11.37 -22.25 -11.79
C GLU A 82 -10.21 -22.19 -10.77
N LEU A 83 -8.99 -21.94 -11.25
CA LEU A 83 -7.82 -21.74 -10.37
C LEU A 83 -7.96 -20.45 -9.53
N VAL A 84 -8.43 -19.34 -10.13
CA VAL A 84 -8.68 -18.08 -9.40
C VAL A 84 -9.72 -18.31 -8.31
N GLU A 85 -10.83 -19.00 -8.61
CA GLU A 85 -11.87 -19.34 -7.64
C GLU A 85 -11.32 -20.20 -6.50
N TYR A 86 -10.55 -21.24 -6.84
CA TYR A 86 -9.91 -22.10 -5.85
C TYR A 86 -8.99 -21.32 -4.91
N LEU A 87 -8.09 -20.49 -5.46
CA LEU A 87 -7.14 -19.69 -4.66
C LEU A 87 -7.83 -18.59 -3.84
N SER A 88 -9.02 -18.15 -4.27
CA SER A 88 -9.81 -17.15 -3.57
C SER A 88 -10.74 -17.72 -2.49
N ALA A 89 -10.88 -19.04 -2.42
CA ALA A 89 -11.71 -19.69 -1.40
C ALA A 89 -11.17 -19.42 0.02
N PRO A 90 -12.05 -19.25 1.03
CA PRO A 90 -11.63 -18.94 2.40
C PRO A 90 -10.54 -19.86 2.95
N GLU A 91 -10.66 -21.16 2.72
CA GLU A 91 -9.72 -22.18 3.21
C GLU A 91 -8.33 -21.99 2.58
N GLN A 92 -8.27 -21.63 1.30
CA GLN A 92 -7.01 -21.38 0.60
C GLN A 92 -6.38 -20.05 1.05
N GLN A 93 -7.20 -19.03 1.27
CA GLN A 93 -6.73 -17.76 1.82
C GLN A 93 -6.20 -17.92 3.25
N GLN A 94 -6.84 -18.73 4.07
CA GLN A 94 -6.37 -19.08 5.41
C GLN A 94 -5.03 -19.82 5.32
N LYS A 95 -4.92 -20.82 4.43
CA LYS A 95 -3.69 -21.58 4.22
C LYS A 95 -2.55 -20.70 3.72
N PHE A 96 -2.85 -19.77 2.84
CA PHE A 96 -1.86 -18.81 2.34
C PHE A 96 -1.34 -17.92 3.48
N PHE A 97 -2.22 -17.39 4.33
CA PHE A 97 -1.83 -16.65 5.53
C PHE A 97 -0.92 -17.46 6.45
N GLU A 98 -1.26 -18.73 6.71
CA GLU A 98 -0.44 -19.63 7.56
C GLU A 98 0.99 -19.81 7.00
N LEU A 99 1.13 -19.90 5.68
CA LEU A 99 2.41 -20.16 5.02
C LEU A 99 3.27 -18.91 4.86
N THR A 100 2.65 -17.76 4.61
CA THR A 100 3.35 -16.53 4.21
C THR A 100 3.30 -15.42 5.25
N GLY A 101 2.27 -15.40 6.06
CA GLY A 101 1.94 -14.28 6.95
C GLY A 101 1.24 -13.11 6.23
N ASP A 102 0.96 -13.25 4.93
CA ASP A 102 0.21 -12.24 4.18
C ASP A 102 -1.28 -12.31 4.52
N LEU A 103 -1.90 -11.14 4.70
CA LEU A 103 -3.28 -11.06 5.16
C LEU A 103 -4.27 -11.49 4.06
N PRO A 104 -5.34 -12.22 4.43
CA PRO A 104 -6.32 -12.70 3.48
C PRO A 104 -7.18 -11.56 2.93
N ALA A 105 -7.52 -11.64 1.63
CA ALA A 105 -8.47 -10.74 0.99
C ALA A 105 -9.93 -11.05 1.35
N HIS A 106 -10.23 -12.30 1.74
CA HIS A 106 -11.59 -12.74 2.04
C HIS A 106 -12.00 -12.37 3.47
N ARG A 107 -13.04 -11.54 3.63
CA ARG A 107 -13.49 -11.03 4.95
C ARG A 107 -13.80 -12.12 5.97
N ALA A 108 -14.38 -13.26 5.56
CA ALA A 108 -14.72 -14.34 6.48
C ALA A 108 -13.51 -14.93 7.21
N VAL A 109 -12.33 -14.89 6.59
CA VAL A 109 -11.10 -15.41 7.19
C VAL A 109 -10.62 -14.54 8.35
N TRP A 110 -10.98 -13.26 8.38
CA TRP A 110 -10.59 -12.34 9.46
C TRP A 110 -11.24 -12.67 10.82
N ALA A 111 -12.28 -13.53 10.84
CA ALA A 111 -12.85 -14.07 12.06
C ALA A 111 -11.97 -15.16 12.72
N ASP A 112 -10.93 -15.65 12.03
CA ASP A 112 -9.98 -16.62 12.60
C ASP A 112 -9.30 -16.03 13.84
N PRO A 113 -9.29 -16.75 14.99
CA PRO A 113 -8.68 -16.28 16.23
C PRO A 113 -7.19 -15.86 16.10
N ARG A 114 -6.46 -16.43 15.16
CA ARG A 114 -5.05 -16.10 14.89
C ARG A 114 -4.90 -14.72 14.24
N LEU A 115 -5.92 -14.24 13.54
CA LEU A 115 -6.00 -12.90 12.96
C LEU A 115 -6.66 -11.92 13.92
N SER A 116 -7.82 -12.30 14.47
CA SER A 116 -8.61 -11.43 15.36
C SER A 116 -7.98 -11.24 16.74
N GLY A 117 -7.17 -12.20 17.19
CA GLY A 117 -6.46 -12.14 18.47
C GLY A 117 -5.05 -11.54 18.41
N ASP A 118 -4.50 -11.26 17.24
CA ASP A 118 -3.16 -10.65 17.08
C ASP A 118 -3.30 -9.13 16.93
N GLU A 119 -2.88 -8.37 17.94
CA GLU A 119 -2.92 -6.91 17.96
C GLU A 119 -2.19 -6.30 16.74
N ARG A 120 -1.11 -6.93 16.26
CA ARG A 120 -0.37 -6.47 15.08
C ARG A 120 -1.20 -6.58 13.81
N THR A 121 -2.00 -7.61 13.71
CA THR A 121 -2.94 -7.80 12.59
C THR A 121 -4.13 -6.83 12.69
N GLN A 122 -4.62 -6.55 13.89
CA GLN A 122 -5.76 -5.66 14.12
C GLN A 122 -5.51 -4.22 13.68
N ALA A 123 -4.29 -3.72 13.75
CA ALA A 123 -3.95 -2.40 13.22
C ALA A 123 -4.26 -2.30 11.71
N PHE A 124 -3.99 -3.37 10.94
CA PHE A 124 -4.33 -3.43 9.52
C PHE A 124 -5.83 -3.57 9.29
N ALA A 125 -6.55 -4.36 10.10
CA ALA A 125 -8.01 -4.45 10.03
C ALA A 125 -8.65 -3.07 10.22
N THR A 126 -8.21 -2.33 11.24
CA THR A 126 -8.66 -0.95 11.51
C THR A 126 -8.34 -0.02 10.34
N GLN A 127 -7.14 -0.12 9.76
CA GLN A 127 -6.73 0.71 8.64
C GLN A 127 -7.54 0.42 7.37
N LEU A 128 -7.91 -0.84 7.11
CA LEU A 128 -8.70 -1.23 5.94
C LEU A 128 -10.10 -0.61 5.89
N GLU A 129 -10.64 -0.18 7.03
CA GLU A 129 -11.91 0.57 7.06
C GLU A 129 -11.73 2.04 6.60
N ARG A 130 -10.49 2.49 6.43
CA ARG A 130 -10.14 3.87 6.06
C ARG A 130 -9.14 3.89 4.90
N VAL A 131 -9.59 3.43 3.75
CA VAL A 131 -8.78 3.37 2.53
C VAL A 131 -9.40 4.19 1.41
N VAL A 132 -8.56 4.80 0.59
CA VAL A 132 -8.95 5.50 -0.63
C VAL A 132 -8.13 4.95 -1.79
N ALA A 133 -8.80 4.69 -2.91
CA ALA A 133 -8.11 4.23 -4.10
C ALA A 133 -7.30 5.38 -4.73
N THR A 134 -6.14 5.05 -5.27
CA THR A 134 -5.36 5.99 -6.09
C THR A 134 -6.15 6.42 -7.33
N PRO A 135 -5.89 7.62 -7.89
CA PRO A 135 -6.51 8.05 -9.13
C PRO A 135 -6.30 7.05 -10.25
N LYS A 136 -7.39 6.58 -10.86
CA LYS A 136 -7.36 5.62 -11.98
C LYS A 136 -7.12 6.33 -13.31
N ILE A 137 -5.96 6.92 -13.45
CA ILE A 137 -5.54 7.66 -14.64
C ILE A 137 -4.16 7.17 -15.11
N PRO A 138 -3.88 7.13 -16.42
CA PRO A 138 -2.59 6.66 -16.94
C PRO A 138 -1.39 7.45 -16.43
N GLU A 139 -1.60 8.72 -16.07
CA GLU A 139 -0.56 9.62 -15.60
C GLU A 139 -0.19 9.40 -14.12
N TRP A 140 -0.94 8.56 -13.39
CA TRP A 140 -0.81 8.43 -11.93
C TRP A 140 0.61 8.07 -11.47
N GLU A 141 1.25 7.09 -12.11
CA GLU A 141 2.60 6.67 -11.71
C GLU A 141 3.64 7.78 -11.87
N GLN A 142 3.50 8.60 -12.92
CA GLN A 142 4.37 9.76 -13.10
C GLN A 142 4.12 10.81 -12.03
N ILE A 143 2.85 11.07 -11.70
CA ILE A 143 2.47 11.99 -10.64
C ILE A 143 3.01 11.49 -9.28
N ALA A 144 2.80 10.22 -8.96
CA ALA A 144 3.29 9.62 -7.71
C ALA A 144 4.81 9.77 -7.54
N ASN A 145 5.57 9.53 -8.63
CA ASN A 145 7.01 9.77 -8.63
C ASN A 145 7.37 11.25 -8.36
N ARG A 146 6.62 12.21 -8.92
CA ARG A 146 6.86 13.63 -8.66
C ARG A 146 6.52 14.03 -7.23
N VAL A 147 5.45 13.47 -6.66
CA VAL A 147 5.11 13.65 -5.24
C VAL A 147 6.27 13.18 -4.36
N TRP A 148 6.81 11.99 -4.65
CA TRP A 148 7.94 11.45 -3.90
C TRP A 148 9.18 12.34 -3.97
N VAL A 149 9.56 12.82 -5.17
CA VAL A 149 10.71 13.73 -5.37
C VAL A 149 10.51 15.04 -4.61
N ALA A 150 9.31 15.62 -4.68
CA ALA A 150 9.01 16.87 -3.97
C ALA A 150 9.10 16.69 -2.43
N ALA A 151 8.59 15.55 -1.93
CA ALA A 151 8.70 15.21 -0.51
C ALA A 151 10.17 15.05 -0.08
N GLU A 152 10.99 14.36 -0.87
CA GLU A 152 12.42 14.17 -0.61
C GLU A 152 13.17 15.51 -0.59
N GLN A 153 12.88 16.40 -1.55
CA GLN A 153 13.49 17.74 -1.60
C GLN A 153 13.19 18.56 -0.33
N ALA A 154 11.95 18.51 0.14
CA ALA A 154 11.55 19.21 1.36
C ALA A 154 12.21 18.59 2.61
N VAL A 155 12.24 17.26 2.71
CA VAL A 155 12.85 16.54 3.84
C VAL A 155 14.35 16.77 3.92
N ARG A 156 15.03 16.80 2.78
CA ARG A 156 16.49 17.08 2.70
C ARG A 156 16.83 18.57 2.85
N GLY A 157 15.84 19.44 2.91
CA GLY A 157 16.03 20.89 3.06
C GLY A 157 16.58 21.60 1.83
N SER A 158 16.57 20.95 0.64
CA SER A 158 16.97 21.60 -0.62
C SER A 158 15.94 22.59 -1.12
N HIS A 159 14.68 22.42 -0.72
CA HIS A 159 13.56 23.32 -0.96
C HIS A 159 12.70 23.41 0.31
N THR A 160 12.04 24.52 0.50
CA THR A 160 10.94 24.57 1.48
C THR A 160 9.77 23.71 1.02
N ALA A 161 8.93 23.26 1.93
CA ALA A 161 7.73 22.49 1.58
C ALA A 161 6.83 23.28 0.61
N ALA A 162 6.71 24.59 0.79
CA ALA A 162 5.92 25.47 -0.08
C ALA A 162 6.49 25.53 -1.52
N GLU A 163 7.80 25.67 -1.66
CA GLU A 163 8.47 25.68 -2.98
C GLU A 163 8.35 24.34 -3.68
N ALA A 164 8.57 23.22 -2.96
CA ALA A 164 8.46 21.88 -3.49
C ALA A 164 7.03 21.58 -3.97
N LEU A 165 6.01 21.95 -3.18
CA LEU A 165 4.61 21.76 -3.55
C LEU A 165 4.20 22.66 -4.73
N ALA A 166 4.64 23.92 -4.78
CA ALA A 166 4.35 24.82 -5.91
C ALA A 166 4.99 24.33 -7.23
N ALA A 167 6.18 23.74 -7.16
CA ALA A 167 6.82 23.13 -8.31
C ALA A 167 6.08 21.84 -8.74
N LEU A 168 5.65 21.02 -7.79
CA LEU A 168 4.85 19.81 -8.02
C LEU A 168 3.54 20.14 -8.73
N ASP A 169 2.80 21.16 -8.26
CA ASP A 169 1.53 21.57 -8.87
C ASP A 169 1.71 21.94 -10.34
N LYS A 170 2.74 22.73 -10.66
CA LYS A 170 3.06 23.10 -12.04
C LYS A 170 3.40 21.88 -12.91
N ASP A 171 4.13 20.91 -12.36
CA ASP A 171 4.51 19.70 -13.08
C ASP A 171 3.29 18.83 -13.35
N VAL A 172 2.43 18.61 -12.36
CA VAL A 172 1.20 17.84 -12.50
C VAL A 172 0.24 18.52 -13.48
N ASP A 173 0.11 19.84 -13.42
CA ASP A 173 -0.70 20.60 -14.36
C ASP A 173 -0.25 20.37 -15.81
N ARG A 174 1.07 20.41 -16.07
CA ARG A 174 1.63 20.10 -17.40
C ARG A 174 1.34 18.67 -17.84
N MET A 175 1.46 17.68 -16.96
CA MET A 175 1.16 16.28 -17.26
C MET A 175 -0.32 16.09 -17.65
N LEU A 176 -1.20 16.82 -17.01
CA LEU A 176 -2.65 16.69 -17.20
C LEU A 176 -3.22 17.52 -18.35
N VAL A 177 -2.43 18.34 -19.07
CA VAL A 177 -2.89 19.19 -20.19
C VAL A 177 -3.67 18.37 -21.22
N LYS A 178 -3.08 17.27 -21.72
CA LYS A 178 -3.72 16.40 -22.71
C LYS A 178 -5.03 15.80 -22.19
N ARG A 179 -5.03 15.35 -20.94
CA ARG A 179 -6.22 14.77 -20.29
C ARG A 179 -7.33 15.81 -20.17
N ARG A 180 -7.04 17.04 -19.74
CA ARG A 180 -8.01 18.13 -19.63
C ARG A 180 -8.61 18.43 -21.00
N TRP A 181 -7.77 18.56 -22.03
CA TRP A 181 -8.22 18.78 -23.41
C TRP A 181 -9.13 17.65 -23.91
N LEU A 182 -8.76 16.38 -23.69
CA LEU A 182 -9.60 15.22 -24.07
C LEU A 182 -10.94 15.23 -23.33
N ARG A 183 -10.94 15.63 -22.05
CA ARG A 183 -12.16 15.78 -21.24
C ARG A 183 -13.08 16.86 -21.81
N GLU A 184 -12.55 18.01 -22.15
CA GLU A 184 -13.29 19.13 -22.75
C GLU A 184 -13.92 18.75 -24.09
N LYS A 185 -13.23 17.90 -24.85
CA LYS A 185 -13.73 17.37 -26.13
C LYS A 185 -14.67 16.16 -26.00
N GLY A 186 -14.98 15.71 -24.79
CA GLY A 186 -15.79 14.51 -24.56
C GLY A 186 -15.12 13.20 -25.03
N GLN A 187 -13.82 13.22 -25.27
CA GLN A 187 -13.04 12.09 -25.82
C GLN A 187 -12.37 11.22 -24.75
N LEU A 188 -12.49 11.55 -23.49
CA LEU A 188 -12.16 10.61 -22.42
C LEU A 188 -13.26 9.56 -22.42
N GLY A 189 -12.94 8.37 -22.95
CA GLY A 189 -13.85 7.22 -22.91
C GLY A 189 -14.37 7.02 -21.49
N GLY A 190 -15.69 6.99 -21.35
CA GLY A 190 -16.37 6.85 -20.09
C GLY A 190 -16.03 5.50 -19.45
N GLN A 191 -15.00 5.43 -18.63
CA GLN A 191 -14.95 4.46 -17.55
C GLN A 191 -15.91 4.94 -16.46
N GLY A 192 -17.21 4.83 -16.77
CA GLY A 192 -18.26 5.03 -15.80
C GLY A 192 -18.14 3.96 -14.73
N VAL A 193 -17.59 4.35 -13.60
CA VAL A 193 -17.90 3.66 -12.35
C VAL A 193 -19.38 3.91 -12.10
N LYS A 194 -20.25 2.99 -12.51
CA LYS A 194 -21.60 2.92 -11.96
C LYS A 194 -21.43 2.69 -10.45
N ARG A 195 -21.91 3.66 -9.69
CA ARG A 195 -22.02 3.58 -8.23
C ARG A 195 -22.97 2.47 -7.84
#